data_8f71f819cf0cb819168954b098c6d23f
#
_entry.id   8f71f819cf0cb819168954b098c6d23f
#
_cell.length_a   1.000
_cell.length_b   1.000
_cell.length_c   1.000
_cell.angle_alpha   90.00
_cell.angle_beta   90.00
_cell.angle_gamma   90.00
#
_symmetry.space_group_name_H-M   'P 1'
#
loop_
_entity.id
_entity.type
_entity.pdbx_description
1 polymer ?
#
loop_
_entity_poly.entity_id
_entity_poly.type
_entity_poly.pdbx_seq_one_letter_code
_entity_poly.pdbx_strand_id
1 'polypeptide(L)'
;MQAINMCGEEYYRMDKVYDFIELCNTRKKCILCMEFFEIEGERVVPCEYLQSIDSADLFDEKNNKDMNVRLCNDFVRRCIDKCYDKLQKMYFSVILE
;
A
#
# COMPACT_ATOMS: atom_id res chain seq x y z
N MET A 1 0.46 -14.24 2.42
CA MET A 1 -0.67 -13.30 2.32
C MET A 1 -1.35 -13.47 0.98
N GLN A 2 -2.66 -13.54 0.97
CA GLN A 2 -3.41 -13.89 -0.24
C GLN A 2 -3.93 -12.65 -0.96
N ALA A 3 -3.62 -12.54 -2.25
CA ALA A 3 -4.11 -11.46 -3.09
C ALA A 3 -5.41 -11.87 -3.79
N ILE A 4 -6.20 -10.89 -4.15
CA ILE A 4 -7.36 -11.03 -5.04
C ILE A 4 -6.91 -10.54 -6.40
N ASN A 5 -7.02 -11.41 -7.42
CA ASN A 5 -6.61 -11.06 -8.79
C ASN A 5 -7.83 -10.62 -9.59
N MET A 6 -7.79 -9.40 -10.13
CA MET A 6 -8.84 -8.88 -10.99
C MET A 6 -8.20 -8.08 -12.14
N CYS A 7 -8.55 -8.42 -13.36
CA CYS A 7 -8.06 -7.74 -14.57
C CYS A 7 -6.53 -7.65 -14.62
N GLY A 8 -5.85 -8.69 -14.16
CA GLY A 8 -4.38 -8.74 -14.17
C GLY A 8 -3.70 -7.99 -13.04
N GLU A 9 -4.46 -7.41 -12.12
CA GLU A 9 -3.94 -6.68 -10.98
C GLU A 9 -4.18 -7.46 -9.69
N GLU A 10 -3.29 -7.28 -8.72
CA GLU A 10 -3.41 -7.88 -7.39
C GLU A 10 -3.92 -6.86 -6.40
N TYR A 11 -4.98 -7.23 -5.67
CA TYR A 11 -5.58 -6.41 -4.63
C TYR A 11 -5.56 -7.15 -3.31
N TYR A 12 -5.41 -6.42 -2.22
CA TYR A 12 -5.37 -6.97 -0.88
C TYR A 12 -6.43 -6.29 -0.02
N ARG A 13 -6.97 -7.01 0.94
CA ARG A 13 -7.96 -6.46 1.88
C ARG A 13 -7.26 -5.54 2.87
N MET A 14 -7.94 -4.45 3.23
CA MET A 14 -7.38 -3.48 4.18
C MET A 14 -7.10 -4.06 5.56
N ASP A 15 -7.82 -5.12 5.97
CA ASP A 15 -7.55 -5.75 7.26
C ASP A 15 -6.16 -6.42 7.31
N LYS A 16 -5.47 -6.52 6.18
CA LYS A 16 -4.12 -7.08 6.07
C LYS A 16 -3.04 -6.02 5.83
N VAL A 17 -3.40 -4.73 5.86
CA VAL A 17 -2.47 -3.69 5.45
C VAL A 17 -1.22 -3.61 6.33
N TYR A 18 -1.38 -3.74 7.65
CA TYR A 18 -0.22 -3.68 8.55
C TYR A 18 0.67 -4.91 8.41
N ASP A 19 0.07 -6.09 8.26
CA ASP A 19 0.83 -7.31 7.98
C ASP A 19 1.60 -7.19 6.67
N PHE A 20 0.99 -6.56 5.66
CA PHE A 20 1.63 -6.33 4.37
C PHE A 20 2.83 -5.40 4.51
N ILE A 21 2.69 -4.30 5.25
CA ILE A 21 3.80 -3.36 5.48
C ILE A 21 4.96 -4.07 6.20
N GLU A 22 4.65 -4.88 7.21
CA GLU A 22 5.69 -5.63 7.93
C GLU A 22 6.38 -6.65 7.02
N LEU A 23 5.63 -7.29 6.14
CA LEU A 23 6.21 -8.22 5.17
C LEU A 23 7.17 -7.48 4.23
N CYS A 24 6.79 -6.29 3.76
CA CYS A 24 7.66 -5.46 2.92
C CYS A 24 8.93 -5.06 3.68
N ASN A 25 8.81 -4.68 4.96
CA ASN A 25 9.97 -4.36 5.79
C ASN A 25 10.92 -5.56 5.88
N THR A 26 10.38 -6.74 6.16
CA THR A 26 11.18 -7.97 6.30
C THR A 26 11.89 -8.33 5.00
N ARG A 27 11.22 -8.16 3.87
CA ARG A 27 11.74 -8.49 2.54
C ARG A 27 12.53 -7.35 1.89
N LYS A 28 12.71 -6.25 2.60
CA LYS A 28 13.45 -5.08 2.09
C LYS A 28 12.83 -4.52 0.81
N LYS A 29 11.50 -4.40 0.78
CA LYS A 29 10.77 -3.81 -0.32
C LYS A 29 10.23 -2.46 0.07
N CYS A 30 10.49 -1.44 -0.76
CA CYS A 30 9.94 -0.10 -0.54
C CYS A 30 8.56 -0.01 -1.15
N ILE A 31 7.57 0.46 -0.38
CA ILE A 31 6.25 0.75 -0.92
C ILE A 31 6.31 2.17 -1.49
N LEU A 32 6.34 2.28 -2.81
CA LEU A 32 6.40 3.58 -3.48
C LEU A 32 5.05 4.24 -3.62
N CYS A 33 4.01 3.43 -3.77
CA CYS A 33 2.65 3.92 -3.90
C CYS A 33 1.69 2.86 -3.40
N MET A 34 0.64 3.28 -2.68
CA MET A 34 -0.46 2.40 -2.28
C MET A 34 -1.74 3.05 -2.75
N GLU A 35 -2.50 2.33 -3.55
CA GLU A 35 -3.75 2.81 -4.12
C GLU A 35 -4.92 2.07 -3.49
N PHE A 36 -6.05 2.76 -3.33
CA PHE A 36 -7.22 2.23 -2.61
C PHE A 36 -8.43 2.13 -3.53
N PHE A 37 -9.18 1.05 -3.36
CA PHE A 37 -10.30 0.72 -4.25
C PHE A 37 -11.46 0.12 -3.48
N GLU A 38 -12.66 0.28 -4.04
CA GLU A 38 -13.81 -0.53 -3.70
C GLU A 38 -13.91 -1.64 -4.74
N ILE A 39 -14.25 -2.84 -4.30
CA ILE A 39 -14.52 -3.96 -5.21
C ILE A 39 -15.96 -4.38 -5.04
N GLU A 40 -16.74 -4.26 -6.11
CA GLU A 40 -18.16 -4.63 -6.16
C GLU A 40 -18.34 -5.67 -7.26
N GLY A 41 -18.45 -6.96 -6.87
CA GLY A 41 -18.50 -8.04 -7.83
C GLY A 41 -17.23 -8.08 -8.67
N GLU A 42 -17.36 -7.83 -9.98
CA GLU A 42 -16.21 -7.79 -10.90
C GLU A 42 -15.73 -6.37 -11.20
N ARG A 43 -16.32 -5.37 -10.53
CA ARG A 43 -15.94 -3.97 -10.72
C ARG A 43 -14.97 -3.52 -9.66
N VAL A 44 -13.90 -2.85 -10.09
CA VAL A 44 -12.93 -2.21 -9.21
C VAL A 44 -13.06 -0.70 -9.43
N VAL A 45 -13.37 0.03 -8.38
CA VAL A 45 -13.63 1.46 -8.43
C VAL A 45 -12.67 2.18 -7.48
N PRO A 46 -11.99 3.24 -7.92
CA PRO A 46 -11.12 4.00 -7.01
C PRO A 46 -11.88 4.51 -5.79
N CYS A 47 -11.22 4.47 -4.63
CA CYS A 47 -11.81 4.97 -3.40
C CYS A 47 -12.00 6.49 -3.48
N GLU A 48 -13.21 6.98 -3.18
CA GLU A 48 -13.50 8.41 -3.24
C GLU A 48 -12.84 9.20 -2.12
N TYR A 49 -12.71 8.58 -0.94
CA TYR A 49 -12.14 9.25 0.23
C TYR A 49 -10.65 9.51 0.05
N LEU A 50 -9.91 8.52 -0.43
CA LEU A 50 -8.46 8.61 -0.63
C LEU A 50 -8.07 7.67 -1.75
N GLN A 51 -7.57 8.21 -2.85
CA GLN A 51 -7.21 7.39 -3.99
C GLN A 51 -5.85 6.71 -3.82
N SER A 52 -4.89 7.41 -3.23
CA SER A 52 -3.54 6.85 -3.08
C SER A 52 -2.73 7.54 -2.00
N ILE A 53 -1.71 6.83 -1.53
CA ILE A 53 -0.61 7.37 -0.73
C ILE A 53 0.65 7.19 -1.58
N ASP A 54 1.32 8.29 -1.89
CA ASP A 54 2.52 8.28 -2.74
C ASP A 54 3.74 8.61 -1.88
N SER A 55 4.68 7.68 -1.81
CA SER A 55 5.93 7.83 -1.05
C SER A 55 7.16 7.83 -1.96
N ALA A 56 6.97 7.86 -3.27
CA ALA A 56 8.08 7.76 -4.22
C ALA A 56 9.13 8.87 -4.05
N ASP A 57 8.70 10.07 -3.65
CA ASP A 57 9.62 11.20 -3.44
C ASP A 57 10.57 10.99 -2.25
N LEU A 58 10.26 10.06 -1.36
CA LEU A 58 11.12 9.73 -0.23
C LEU A 58 12.21 8.73 -0.59
N PHE A 59 12.05 8.04 -1.72
CA PHE A 59 13.04 7.11 -2.21
C PHE A 59 14.17 7.88 -2.91
N ASP A 60 15.41 7.59 -2.52
CA ASP A 60 16.58 8.19 -3.13
C ASP A 60 17.60 7.09 -3.39
N GLU A 61 18.03 6.96 -4.64
CA GLU A 61 19.03 5.97 -5.05
C GLU A 61 20.35 6.10 -4.29
N LYS A 62 20.64 7.30 -3.76
CA LYS A 62 21.85 7.56 -2.99
C LYS A 62 21.78 7.00 -1.58
N ASN A 63 20.59 6.73 -1.07
CA ASN A 63 20.41 6.10 0.23
C ASN A 63 20.68 4.60 0.13
N ASN A 64 21.09 3.98 1.25
CA ASN A 64 21.12 2.53 1.28
C ASN A 64 19.68 1.98 1.31
N LYS A 65 19.57 0.69 1.01
CA LYS A 65 18.27 0.03 0.91
C LYS A 65 17.46 0.10 2.20
N ASP A 66 18.12 -0.12 3.35
CA ASP A 66 17.44 -0.11 4.64
C ASP A 66 16.83 1.27 4.94
N MET A 67 17.53 2.34 4.59
CA MET A 67 17.00 3.69 4.77
C MET A 67 15.79 3.93 3.89
N ASN A 68 15.85 3.55 2.62
CA ASN A 68 14.72 3.73 1.71
C ASN A 68 13.49 2.94 2.17
N VAL A 69 13.68 1.70 2.60
CA VAL A 69 12.60 0.88 3.13
C VAL A 69 11.94 1.57 4.31
N ARG A 70 12.75 2.07 5.25
CA ARG A 70 12.22 2.74 6.44
C ARG A 70 11.47 4.02 6.08
N LEU A 71 12.08 4.89 5.25
CA LEU A 71 11.47 6.17 4.89
C LEU A 71 10.12 5.97 4.21
N CYS A 72 10.08 5.12 3.19
CA CYS A 72 8.86 4.90 2.42
C CYS A 72 7.79 4.19 3.25
N ASN A 73 8.16 3.09 3.91
CA ASN A 73 7.18 2.24 4.57
C ASN A 73 6.64 2.88 5.86
N ASP A 74 7.47 3.62 6.60
CA ASP A 74 7.01 4.35 7.78
C ASP A 74 6.05 5.49 7.39
N PHE A 75 6.33 6.15 6.26
CA PHE A 75 5.44 7.19 5.76
C PHE A 75 4.06 6.61 5.43
N VAL A 76 4.03 5.49 4.69
CA VAL A 76 2.78 4.82 4.35
C VAL A 76 2.04 4.41 5.62
N ARG A 77 2.73 3.81 6.59
CA ARG A 77 2.12 3.40 7.86
C ARG A 77 1.49 4.59 8.59
N ARG A 78 2.20 5.71 8.69
CA ARG A 78 1.67 6.90 9.36
C ARG A 78 0.43 7.44 8.67
N CYS A 79 0.41 7.43 7.35
CA CYS A 79 -0.77 7.86 6.60
C CYS A 79 -1.95 6.93 6.86
N ILE A 80 -1.71 5.61 6.84
CA ILE A 80 -2.75 4.62 7.13
C ILE A 80 -3.29 4.80 8.55
N ASP A 81 -2.42 5.03 9.54
CA ASP A 81 -2.85 5.23 10.93
C ASP A 81 -3.88 6.35 11.05
N LYS A 82 -3.73 7.40 10.24
CA LYS A 82 -4.61 8.57 10.30
C LYS A 82 -5.97 8.34 9.65
N CYS A 83 -6.07 7.39 8.74
CA CYS A 83 -7.28 7.21 7.94
C CYS A 83 -7.81 5.78 7.90
N TYR A 84 -7.26 4.89 8.73
CA TYR A 84 -7.62 3.48 8.69
C TYR A 84 -9.13 3.26 8.83
N ASP A 85 -9.78 4.00 9.74
CA ASP A 85 -11.22 3.86 9.97
C ASP A 85 -12.05 4.11 8.71
N LYS A 86 -11.58 5.01 7.86
CA LYS A 86 -12.26 5.35 6.61
C LYS A 86 -12.01 4.36 5.50
N LEU A 87 -10.98 3.51 5.66
CA LEU A 87 -10.53 2.59 4.62
C LEU A 87 -10.82 1.12 4.94
N GLN A 88 -11.44 0.82 6.07
CA GLN A 88 -11.56 -0.56 6.57
C GLN A 88 -12.19 -1.53 5.58
N LYS A 89 -13.15 -1.06 4.76
CA LYS A 89 -13.85 -1.90 3.80
C LYS A 89 -13.25 -1.84 2.40
N MET A 90 -12.14 -1.13 2.26
CA MET A 90 -11.48 -0.96 0.97
C MET A 90 -10.50 -2.10 0.71
N TYR A 91 -9.95 -2.08 -0.48
CA TYR A 91 -8.86 -2.94 -0.92
C TYR A 91 -7.71 -2.05 -1.34
N PHE A 92 -6.50 -2.59 -1.34
CA PHE A 92 -5.34 -1.82 -1.78
C PHE A 92 -4.51 -2.60 -2.78
N SER A 93 -3.82 -1.85 -3.63
CA SER A 93 -2.75 -2.37 -4.48
C SER A 93 -1.51 -1.53 -4.25
N VAL A 94 -0.34 -2.04 -4.63
CA VAL A 94 0.93 -1.36 -4.35
C VAL A 94 1.86 -1.40 -5.55
N ILE A 95 2.74 -0.39 -5.59
CA ILE A 95 3.91 -0.37 -6.45
C ILE A 95 5.12 -0.49 -5.52
N LEU A 96 5.94 -1.50 -5.74
CA LEU A 96 7.10 -1.80 -4.90
C LEU A 96 8.41 -1.59 -5.67
N GLU A 97 9.44 -1.22 -4.91
CA GLU A 97 10.81 -1.17 -5.43
C GLU A 97 11.75 -2.08 -4.63
#